data_e3f1742bdd0fc25d4c81adb1272e8d7c
#
_entry.id   e3f1742bdd0fc25d4c81adb1272e8d7c
#
_cell.length_a   1.000
_cell.length_b   1.000
_cell.length_c   1.000
_cell.angle_alpha   90.00
_cell.angle_beta   90.00
_cell.angle_gamma   90.00
#
_symmetry.space_group_name_H-M   'P 1'
#
loop_
_entity.id
_entity.type
_entity.pdbx_description
1 polymer ?
#
loop_
_entity_poly.entity_id
_entity_poly.type
_entity_poly.pdbx_seq_one_letter_code
_entity_poly.pdbx_strand_id
1 'polypeptide(L)'
;MTSIVVPTLWQSLRARALDPALPELVEPHESERTWTRLPSPAGLEFWLIAWPPGAGTNWHDHGPAAGAFTVLSGSLVEHTFNGGLQLVDHRVGDGRAFPAGYAHNVRNESGRPALSLHAYAPRLTTMTRFRFLGDRLEVLGVEKAGEEW
;
A
#
# COMPACT_ATOMS: atom_id res chain seq x y z
N MET A 1 14.76 -22.21 0.50
CA MET A 1 13.57 -21.40 0.70
C MET A 1 13.30 -20.60 -0.56
N THR A 2 12.13 -20.72 -1.10
CA THR A 2 11.75 -19.99 -2.31
C THR A 2 11.22 -18.61 -1.95
N SER A 3 11.71 -17.59 -2.61
CA SER A 3 11.17 -16.24 -2.49
C SER A 3 9.87 -16.13 -3.28
N ILE A 4 8.89 -15.39 -2.76
CA ILE A 4 7.70 -15.04 -3.53
C ILE A 4 8.09 -13.93 -4.52
N VAL A 5 7.89 -14.20 -5.81
CA VAL A 5 8.10 -13.21 -6.86
C VAL A 5 6.86 -12.33 -7.03
N VAL A 6 7.03 -11.15 -7.62
CA VAL A 6 5.98 -10.13 -7.75
C VAL A 6 4.68 -10.68 -8.38
N PRO A 7 4.70 -11.45 -9.49
CA PRO A 7 3.46 -12.02 -10.04
C PRO A 7 2.73 -12.95 -9.07
N THR A 8 3.48 -13.77 -8.31
CA THR A 8 2.88 -14.67 -7.31
C THR A 8 2.29 -13.89 -6.15
N LEU A 9 2.94 -12.81 -5.73
CA LEU A 9 2.45 -11.91 -4.69
C LEU A 9 1.12 -11.28 -5.11
N TRP A 10 1.03 -10.83 -6.35
CA TRP A 10 -0.22 -10.29 -6.90
C TRP A 10 -1.35 -11.32 -6.90
N GLN A 11 -1.07 -12.56 -7.30
CA GLN A 11 -2.05 -13.64 -7.29
C GLN A 11 -2.54 -13.94 -5.87
N SER A 12 -1.64 -13.99 -4.90
CA SER A 12 -1.98 -14.20 -3.49
C SER A 12 -2.87 -13.07 -2.96
N LEU A 13 -2.56 -11.83 -3.31
CA LEU A 13 -3.35 -10.67 -2.94
C LEU A 13 -4.76 -10.74 -3.53
N ARG A 14 -4.87 -11.06 -4.82
CA ARG A 14 -6.15 -11.16 -5.51
C ARG A 14 -7.04 -12.24 -4.90
N ALA A 15 -6.47 -13.37 -4.55
CA ALA A 15 -7.20 -14.45 -3.92
C ALA A 15 -7.74 -14.04 -2.54
N ARG A 16 -6.90 -13.37 -1.74
CA ARG A 16 -7.30 -12.88 -0.41
C ARG A 16 -8.37 -11.80 -0.51
N ALA A 17 -8.31 -10.97 -1.54
CA ALA A 17 -9.26 -9.87 -1.75
C ALA A 17 -10.70 -10.33 -2.02
N LEU A 18 -10.92 -11.60 -2.31
CA LEU A 18 -12.26 -12.16 -2.54
C LEU A 18 -13.04 -12.39 -1.25
N ASP A 19 -12.40 -12.31 -0.08
CA ASP A 19 -13.07 -12.51 1.20
C ASP A 19 -14.06 -11.37 1.47
N PRO A 20 -15.38 -11.65 1.53
CA PRO A 20 -16.38 -10.61 1.75
C PRO A 20 -16.38 -10.05 3.18
N ALA A 21 -15.70 -10.68 4.12
CA ALA A 21 -15.61 -10.22 5.50
C ALA A 21 -14.57 -9.10 5.70
N LEU A 22 -13.69 -8.83 4.73
CA LEU A 22 -12.61 -7.86 4.88
C LEU A 22 -13.08 -6.48 5.36
N PRO A 23 -14.18 -5.88 4.85
CA PRO A 23 -14.59 -4.55 5.31
C PRO A 23 -14.91 -4.48 6.80
N GLU A 24 -15.24 -5.60 7.42
CA GLU A 24 -15.59 -5.66 8.85
C GLU A 24 -14.37 -5.78 9.76
N LEU A 25 -13.17 -5.99 9.19
CA LEU A 25 -11.96 -6.29 9.96
C LEU A 25 -11.14 -5.06 10.32
N VAL A 26 -11.51 -3.89 9.81
CA VAL A 26 -10.85 -2.63 10.15
C VAL A 26 -11.88 -1.58 10.53
N GLU A 27 -11.57 -0.81 11.56
CA GLU A 27 -12.45 0.26 12.05
C GLU A 27 -12.10 1.56 11.35
N PRO A 28 -12.96 2.13 10.49
CA PRO A 28 -12.66 3.39 9.82
C PRO A 28 -12.63 4.56 10.82
N HIS A 29 -11.80 5.54 10.54
CA HIS A 29 -11.78 6.82 11.26
C HIS A 29 -12.17 7.93 10.30
N GLU A 30 -12.75 9.01 10.80
CA GLU A 30 -13.25 10.08 9.94
C GLU A 30 -12.17 10.96 9.33
N SER A 31 -10.97 11.04 9.92
CA SER A 31 -9.91 11.95 9.50
C SER A 31 -8.56 11.28 9.29
N GLU A 32 -8.34 10.07 9.77
CA GLU A 32 -7.05 9.39 9.72
C GLU A 32 -7.17 8.01 9.10
N ARG A 33 -6.13 7.58 8.39
CA ARG A 33 -6.04 6.19 7.97
C ARG A 33 -6.02 5.28 9.18
N THR A 34 -6.71 4.16 9.09
CA THR A 34 -6.61 3.07 10.05
C THR A 34 -6.21 1.80 9.32
N TRP A 35 -5.55 0.90 10.03
CA TRP A 35 -5.07 -0.33 9.43
C TRP A 35 -5.09 -1.47 10.41
N THR A 36 -5.11 -2.68 9.86
CA THR A 36 -4.96 -3.89 10.66
C THR A 36 -4.16 -4.92 9.86
N ARG A 37 -3.29 -5.63 10.59
CA ARG A 37 -2.56 -6.75 10.00
C ARG A 37 -3.42 -8.00 10.12
N LEU A 38 -3.58 -8.69 8.98
CA LEU A 38 -4.37 -9.91 8.93
C LEU A 38 -3.49 -11.14 9.19
N PRO A 39 -4.07 -12.27 9.65
CA PRO A 39 -3.33 -13.52 9.72
C PRO A 39 -2.79 -13.89 8.33
N SER A 40 -1.53 -14.32 8.27
CA SER A 40 -0.83 -14.52 7.00
C SER A 40 0.08 -15.74 7.07
N PRO A 41 0.30 -16.44 5.95
CA PRO A 41 1.29 -17.53 5.90
C PRO A 41 2.70 -17.01 6.16
N ALA A 42 3.61 -17.91 6.50
CA ALA A 42 5.02 -17.56 6.71
C ALA A 42 5.61 -16.90 5.46
N GLY A 43 6.38 -15.82 5.65
CA GLY A 43 7.05 -15.09 4.57
C GLY A 43 6.14 -14.13 3.80
N LEU A 44 4.87 -14.03 4.17
CA LEU A 44 3.90 -13.16 3.53
C LEU A 44 3.15 -12.38 4.62
N GLU A 45 2.80 -11.13 4.33
CA GLU A 45 2.09 -10.29 5.28
C GLU A 45 1.00 -9.52 4.56
N PHE A 46 -0.23 -9.58 5.11
CA PHE A 46 -1.37 -8.81 4.60
C PHE A 46 -1.74 -7.70 5.55
N TRP A 47 -2.04 -6.52 4.97
CA TRP A 47 -2.54 -5.36 5.70
C TRP A 47 -3.81 -4.86 5.04
N LEU A 48 -4.80 -4.51 5.85
CA LEU A 48 -6.04 -3.90 5.40
C LEU A 48 -6.03 -2.45 5.87
N ILE A 49 -6.27 -1.51 4.95
CA ILE A 49 -6.18 -0.07 5.23
C ILE A 49 -7.47 0.62 4.84
N ALA A 50 -8.03 1.39 5.76
CA ALA A 50 -9.18 2.26 5.53
C ALA A 50 -8.70 3.72 5.39
N TRP A 51 -9.21 4.39 4.37
CA TRP A 51 -8.76 5.73 3.95
C TRP A 51 -9.94 6.69 3.98
N PRO A 52 -10.06 7.58 4.97
CA PRO A 52 -11.03 8.66 4.87
C PRO A 52 -10.63 9.63 3.73
N PRO A 53 -11.58 10.45 3.24
CA PRO A 53 -11.26 11.46 2.23
C PRO A 53 -10.08 12.33 2.66
N GLY A 54 -9.14 12.54 1.76
CA GLY A 54 -7.94 13.36 1.98
C GLY A 54 -6.78 12.64 2.64
N ALA A 55 -6.95 11.42 3.13
CA ALA A 55 -5.85 10.67 3.74
C ALA A 55 -4.85 10.20 2.70
N GLY A 56 -3.58 10.12 3.08
CA GLY A 56 -2.50 9.68 2.22
C GLY A 56 -1.32 9.15 2.99
N THR A 57 -0.43 8.47 2.29
CA THR A 57 0.77 7.87 2.88
C THR A 57 1.97 8.81 2.89
N ASN A 58 2.00 9.80 2.00
CA ASN A 58 3.21 10.48 1.55
C ASN A 58 4.16 9.52 0.84
N TRP A 59 5.28 10.05 0.33
CA TRP A 59 6.25 9.27 -0.45
C TRP A 59 7.01 8.30 0.45
N HIS A 60 7.02 7.04 0.07
CA HIS A 60 7.71 5.98 0.83
C HIS A 60 8.02 4.79 -0.08
N ASP A 61 9.00 3.99 0.33
CA ASP A 61 9.19 2.63 -0.16
C ASP A 61 8.98 1.63 0.97
N HIS A 62 9.16 0.37 0.70
CA HIS A 62 8.89 -0.70 1.67
C HIS A 62 10.17 -1.44 2.05
N GLY A 63 11.33 -0.75 1.96
CA GLY A 63 12.62 -1.33 2.29
C GLY A 63 12.90 -2.58 1.47
N PRO A 64 13.29 -3.70 2.10
CA PRO A 64 13.60 -4.93 1.39
C PRO A 64 12.38 -5.74 0.94
N ALA A 65 11.16 -5.31 1.26
CA ALA A 65 9.96 -6.04 0.89
C ALA A 65 9.48 -5.67 -0.51
N ALA A 66 9.14 -6.68 -1.31
CA ALA A 66 8.27 -6.51 -2.46
C ALA A 66 6.83 -6.36 -1.96
N GLY A 67 5.97 -5.73 -2.74
CA GLY A 67 4.61 -5.49 -2.32
C GLY A 67 3.61 -5.53 -3.44
N ALA A 68 2.34 -5.49 -3.04
CA ALA A 68 1.21 -5.32 -3.95
C ALA A 68 0.04 -4.74 -3.17
N PHE A 69 -0.81 -3.98 -3.86
CA PHE A 69 -2.06 -3.54 -3.26
C PHE A 69 -3.19 -3.55 -4.28
N THR A 70 -4.41 -3.67 -3.79
CA THR A 70 -5.62 -3.55 -4.62
C THR A 70 -6.70 -2.80 -3.85
N VAL A 71 -7.52 -2.06 -4.58
CA VAL A 71 -8.65 -1.32 -4.02
C VAL A 71 -9.85 -2.25 -3.88
N LEU A 72 -10.41 -2.30 -2.68
CA LEU A 72 -11.61 -3.09 -2.36
C LEU A 72 -12.89 -2.26 -2.45
N SER A 73 -12.84 -0.99 -2.06
CA SER A 73 -13.95 -0.05 -2.21
C SER A 73 -13.42 1.37 -2.35
N GLY A 74 -14.18 2.22 -3.01
CA GLY A 74 -13.76 3.58 -3.30
C GLY A 74 -12.71 3.64 -4.39
N SER A 75 -11.82 4.62 -4.31
CA SER A 75 -10.71 4.80 -5.24
C SER A 75 -9.51 5.44 -4.55
N LEU A 76 -8.32 5.18 -5.08
CA LEU A 76 -7.07 5.75 -4.61
C LEU A 76 -6.27 6.26 -5.81
N VAL A 77 -5.50 7.32 -5.60
CA VAL A 77 -4.56 7.82 -6.59
C VAL A 77 -3.15 7.47 -6.14
N GLU A 78 -2.41 6.83 -7.00
CA GLU A 78 -1.01 6.49 -6.76
C GLU A 78 -0.11 7.45 -7.52
N HIS A 79 0.76 8.14 -6.79
CA HIS A 79 1.79 8.99 -7.38
C HIS A 79 3.06 8.16 -7.49
N THR A 80 3.65 8.13 -8.68
CA THR A 80 4.93 7.47 -8.93
C THR A 80 5.88 8.45 -9.59
N PHE A 81 7.16 8.20 -9.48
CA PHE A 81 8.19 9.03 -10.08
C PHE A 81 9.19 8.16 -10.86
N ASN A 82 9.27 8.40 -12.16
CA ASN A 82 10.24 7.73 -13.03
C ASN A 82 10.62 8.71 -14.14
N GLY A 83 11.57 9.62 -13.83
CA GLY A 83 11.92 10.72 -14.73
C GLY A 83 10.88 11.84 -14.78
N GLY A 84 9.74 11.67 -14.12
CA GLY A 84 8.66 12.62 -14.03
C GLY A 84 7.56 12.09 -13.13
N LEU A 85 6.73 12.97 -12.59
CA LEU A 85 5.59 12.61 -11.76
C LEU A 85 4.51 11.98 -12.63
N GLN A 86 4.02 10.81 -12.22
CA GLN A 86 2.89 10.13 -12.85
C GLN A 86 1.82 9.87 -11.80
N LEU A 87 0.56 10.06 -12.17
CA LEU A 87 -0.60 9.79 -11.32
C LEU A 87 -1.43 8.68 -11.96
N VAL A 88 -1.70 7.63 -11.19
CA VAL A 88 -2.50 6.50 -11.63
C VAL A 88 -3.73 6.40 -10.74
N ASP A 89 -4.91 6.43 -11.34
CA ASP A 89 -6.18 6.28 -10.66
C ASP A 89 -6.50 4.79 -10.54
N HIS A 90 -6.63 4.30 -9.30
CA HIS A 90 -6.97 2.91 -9.00
C HIS A 90 -8.39 2.85 -8.45
N ARG A 91 -9.24 2.09 -9.13
CA ARG A 91 -10.61 1.84 -8.73
C ARG A 91 -10.75 0.42 -8.21
N VAL A 92 -11.94 0.05 -7.77
CA VAL A 92 -12.20 -1.30 -7.24
C VAL A 92 -11.69 -2.36 -8.21
N GLY A 93 -10.83 -3.24 -7.71
CA GLY A 93 -10.17 -4.29 -8.48
C GLY A 93 -8.84 -3.92 -9.10
N ASP A 94 -8.55 -2.62 -9.23
CA ASP A 94 -7.26 -2.16 -9.71
C ASP A 94 -6.22 -2.21 -8.59
N GLY A 95 -4.97 -2.14 -8.98
CA GLY A 95 -3.86 -2.07 -8.06
C GLY A 95 -2.53 -2.20 -8.77
N ARG A 96 -1.50 -2.52 -8.01
CA ARG A 96 -0.14 -2.63 -8.51
C ARG A 96 0.65 -3.63 -7.68
N ALA A 97 1.49 -4.40 -8.36
CA ALA A 97 2.55 -5.18 -7.73
C ALA A 97 3.89 -4.51 -8.04
N PHE A 98 4.82 -4.53 -7.10
CA PHE A 98 6.07 -3.78 -7.22
C PHE A 98 7.22 -4.48 -6.50
N PRO A 99 8.47 -4.31 -7.00
CA PRO A 99 9.64 -4.89 -6.35
C PRO A 99 10.06 -4.11 -5.10
N ALA A 100 11.01 -4.65 -4.36
CA ALA A 100 11.68 -3.93 -3.27
C ALA A 100 12.26 -2.61 -3.78
N GLY A 101 12.23 -1.58 -2.95
CA GLY A 101 12.78 -0.26 -3.28
C GLY A 101 11.87 0.62 -4.14
N TYR A 102 10.71 0.14 -4.52
CA TYR A 102 9.74 0.93 -5.28
C TYR A 102 9.11 2.00 -4.38
N ALA A 103 9.25 3.27 -4.78
CA ALA A 103 8.71 4.40 -4.03
C ALA A 103 7.42 4.91 -4.67
N HIS A 104 6.43 5.19 -3.82
CA HIS A 104 5.18 5.80 -4.26
C HIS A 104 4.53 6.63 -3.14
N ASN A 105 3.51 7.39 -3.51
CA ASN A 105 2.66 8.13 -2.61
C ASN A 105 1.21 7.77 -2.97
N VAL A 106 0.47 7.19 -2.03
CA VAL A 106 -0.92 6.77 -2.26
C VAL A 106 -1.84 7.68 -1.48
N ARG A 107 -2.89 8.18 -2.13
CA ARG A 107 -3.80 9.17 -1.56
C ARG A 107 -5.25 8.85 -1.91
N ASN A 108 -6.15 9.14 -0.97
CA ASN A 108 -7.58 9.19 -1.26
C ASN A 108 -7.95 10.64 -1.61
N GLU A 109 -7.99 10.94 -2.89
CA GLU A 109 -8.35 12.27 -3.40
C GLU A 109 -9.83 12.37 -3.78
N SER A 110 -10.61 11.31 -3.52
CA SER A 110 -12.04 11.31 -3.71
C SER A 110 -12.76 11.88 -2.49
N GLY A 111 -14.01 12.26 -2.64
CA GLY A 111 -14.84 12.71 -1.52
C GLY A 111 -15.47 11.57 -0.72
N ARG A 112 -15.02 10.32 -0.89
CA ARG A 112 -15.61 9.12 -0.27
C ARG A 112 -14.54 8.29 0.42
N PRO A 113 -14.90 7.50 1.44
CA PRO A 113 -13.97 6.55 2.04
C PRO A 113 -13.50 5.51 1.03
N ALA A 114 -12.28 5.02 1.22
CA ALA A 114 -11.72 3.93 0.44
C ALA A 114 -11.19 2.83 1.37
N LEU A 115 -11.10 1.62 0.81
CA LEU A 115 -10.55 0.46 1.49
C LEU A 115 -9.62 -0.25 0.54
N SER A 116 -8.44 -0.65 1.01
CA SER A 116 -7.46 -1.37 0.21
C SER A 116 -6.83 -2.50 0.98
N LEU A 117 -6.39 -3.53 0.24
CA LEU A 117 -5.66 -4.67 0.78
C LEU A 117 -4.25 -4.65 0.22
N HIS A 118 -3.27 -4.84 1.09
CA HIS A 118 -1.85 -4.80 0.78
C HIS A 118 -1.19 -6.12 1.17
N ALA A 119 -0.21 -6.55 0.39
CA ALA A 119 0.60 -7.73 0.67
C ALA A 119 2.07 -7.40 0.53
N TYR A 120 2.90 -7.96 1.41
CA TYR A 120 4.35 -7.78 1.39
C TYR A 120 5.06 -9.11 1.55
N ALA A 121 6.19 -9.26 0.86
CA ALA A 121 7.06 -10.44 0.96
C ALA A 121 8.53 -10.01 0.77
N PRO A 122 9.41 -10.31 1.71
CA PRO A 122 9.13 -10.83 3.05
C PRO A 122 8.28 -9.85 3.87
N ARG A 123 8.03 -10.19 5.13
CA ARG A 123 7.24 -9.31 6.02
C ARG A 123 7.84 -7.90 6.04
N LEU A 124 6.94 -6.91 6.06
CA LEU A 124 7.33 -5.52 6.11
C LEU A 124 8.01 -5.21 7.46
N THR A 125 9.23 -4.69 7.42
CA THR A 125 9.99 -4.34 8.62
C THR A 125 10.33 -2.86 8.71
N THR A 126 10.68 -2.26 7.58
CA THR A 126 11.07 -0.86 7.52
C THR A 126 10.47 -0.20 6.28
N MET A 127 10.34 1.11 6.36
CA MET A 127 9.92 1.96 5.25
C MET A 127 10.86 3.14 5.16
N THR A 128 11.28 3.48 3.95
CA THR A 128 12.02 4.72 3.71
C THR A 128 11.05 5.81 3.33
N ARG A 129 11.13 6.95 4.00
CA ARG A 129 10.33 8.15 3.71
C ARG A 129 11.10 9.10 2.81
N PHE A 130 10.40 9.72 1.87
CA PHE A 130 10.97 10.66 0.91
C PHE A 130 10.22 11.96 0.91
N ARG A 131 10.91 13.01 0.47
CA ARG A 131 10.33 14.29 0.11
C ARG A 131 10.43 14.45 -1.40
N PHE A 132 9.33 14.86 -2.03
CA PHE A 132 9.29 15.14 -3.47
C PHE A 132 9.73 16.59 -3.72
N LEU A 133 10.77 16.77 -4.53
CA LEU A 133 11.35 18.07 -4.82
C LEU A 133 10.99 18.58 -6.23
N GLY A 134 10.07 17.92 -6.91
CA GLY A 134 9.64 18.29 -8.27
C GLY A 134 10.39 17.57 -9.38
N ASP A 135 11.68 17.36 -9.21
CA ASP A 135 12.53 16.67 -10.19
C ASP A 135 13.17 15.39 -9.63
N ARG A 136 13.02 15.14 -8.33
CA ARG A 136 13.61 13.97 -7.67
C ARG A 136 12.95 13.70 -6.31
N LEU A 137 13.23 12.55 -5.77
CA LEU A 137 12.91 12.18 -4.39
C LEU A 137 14.16 12.28 -3.53
N GLU A 138 14.01 12.85 -2.32
CA GLU A 138 15.07 12.97 -1.34
C GLU A 138 14.71 12.15 -0.11
N VAL A 139 15.65 11.35 0.39
CA VAL A 139 15.44 10.52 1.58
C VAL A 139 15.28 11.41 2.81
N LEU A 140 14.18 11.24 3.55
CA LEU A 140 13.96 11.88 4.84
C LEU A 140 14.41 11.01 6.00
N GLY A 141 14.22 9.71 5.91
CA GLY A 141 14.59 8.78 6.97
C GLY A 141 13.99 7.40 6.77
N VAL A 142 14.34 6.51 7.68
CA VAL A 142 13.83 5.12 7.69
C VAL A 142 13.04 4.94 8.98
N GLU A 143 11.84 4.36 8.85
CA GLU A 143 10.92 4.11 9.95
C GLU A 143 10.66 2.62 10.09
N LYS A 144 10.27 2.19 11.29
CA LYS A 144 9.72 0.84 11.49
C LYS A 144 8.32 0.77 10.91
N ALA A 145 8.01 -0.33 10.23
CA ALA A 145 6.68 -0.54 9.68
C ALA A 145 5.63 -0.63 10.81
N GLY A 146 4.44 -0.08 10.53
CA GLY A 146 3.33 -0.11 11.46
C GLY A 146 3.28 1.05 12.45
N GLU A 147 4.26 1.93 12.47
CA GLU A 147 4.25 3.11 13.33
C GLU A 147 3.50 4.27 12.67
N GLU A 148 3.71 4.46 11.37
CA GLU A 148 3.03 5.52 10.61
C GLU A 148 2.76 5.06 9.18
N TRP A 149 1.85 4.18 9.07
CA TRP A 149 1.43 3.71 7.74
C TRP A 149 1.00 4.83 6.81
#